data_a72ca81d141b4da83c230f84f0044a2c
#
_entry.id   a72ca81d141b4da83c230f84f0044a2c
#
_cell.length_a   1.000
_cell.length_b   1.000
_cell.length_c   1.000
_cell.angle_alpha   90.00
_cell.angle_beta   90.00
_cell.angle_gamma   90.00
#
_symmetry.space_group_name_H-M   'P 1'
#
loop_
_entity.id
_entity.type
_entity.pdbx_description
1 polymer ?
#
loop_
_entity_poly.entity_id
_entity_poly.type
_entity_poly.pdbx_seq_one_letter_code
_entity_poly.pdbx_strand_id
1 'polypeptide(L)'
;MKIGKAINKTILVLGYGEDQTNIISELRSKEYEVMQQTEKIEVISDQFDLVLSFGYRHLLTEKVISTTKAPILNLHLSFLPWNRGAHPIFWAFWDNTPSGVTIHKIDPGVDTGPILFQRYIEFDSRVETFKTAHEKLVKSAEALLFENFERIINQDFEFQTQRGKGTYHSLMDLPQDFSGWDANIATEIKRLETSGFKSNQRILNLIDEIESTRSRNNVNWMNLLRVVAVEAPDKFVEITSKINESDEEISSLFKKLSEG
;
A
#
# COMPACT_ATOMS: atom_id res chain seq x y z
N MET A 1 -13.17 34.23 -34.54
CA MET A 1 -12.44 33.13 -33.87
C MET A 1 -13.11 32.94 -32.50
N LYS A 2 -13.95 31.91 -32.33
CA LYS A 2 -14.57 31.61 -31.03
C LYS A 2 -13.48 31.04 -30.13
N ILE A 3 -13.06 31.79 -29.13
CA ILE A 3 -12.25 31.29 -28.03
C ILE A 3 -13.14 30.29 -27.30
N GLY A 4 -12.89 29.00 -27.52
CA GLY A 4 -13.55 27.96 -26.75
C GLY A 4 -13.27 28.22 -25.30
N LYS A 5 -14.34 28.38 -24.51
CA LYS A 5 -14.28 28.44 -23.02
C LYS A 5 -13.52 27.18 -22.62
N ALA A 6 -12.32 27.33 -22.04
CA ALA A 6 -11.62 26.22 -21.43
C ALA A 6 -12.57 25.61 -20.40
N ILE A 7 -12.93 24.35 -20.58
CA ILE A 7 -13.72 23.61 -19.60
C ILE A 7 -12.77 23.47 -18.41
N ASN A 8 -13.01 24.24 -17.33
CA ASN A 8 -12.22 24.11 -16.13
C ASN A 8 -12.39 22.68 -15.61
N LYS A 9 -11.31 21.90 -15.72
CA LYS A 9 -11.32 20.54 -15.19
C LYS A 9 -11.34 20.57 -13.68
N THR A 10 -12.07 19.64 -13.07
CA THR A 10 -12.26 19.53 -11.62
C THR A 10 -11.45 18.36 -11.07
N ILE A 11 -10.66 18.62 -10.06
CA ILE A 11 -9.74 17.65 -9.47
C ILE A 11 -10.11 17.42 -8.01
N LEU A 12 -10.22 16.16 -7.61
CA LEU A 12 -10.35 15.78 -6.21
C LEU A 12 -8.98 15.39 -5.65
N VAL A 13 -8.56 16.03 -4.58
CA VAL A 13 -7.36 15.67 -3.81
C VAL A 13 -7.77 15.01 -2.52
N LEU A 14 -7.34 13.77 -2.31
CA LEU A 14 -7.57 12.98 -1.11
C LEU A 14 -6.31 12.98 -0.25
N GLY A 15 -6.42 13.37 1.02
CA GLY A 15 -5.34 13.33 2.00
C GLY A 15 -4.74 14.69 2.32
N TYR A 16 -3.46 14.90 2.04
CA TYR A 16 -2.72 16.10 2.43
C TYR A 16 -3.39 17.41 2.02
N GLY A 17 -3.42 18.36 2.95
CA GLY A 17 -3.88 19.73 2.75
C GLY A 17 -2.75 20.69 2.33
N GLU A 18 -3.09 21.97 2.20
CA GLU A 18 -2.14 23.04 1.81
C GLU A 18 -1.01 23.27 2.84
N ASP A 19 -1.16 22.78 4.06
CA ASP A 19 -0.13 22.79 5.11
C ASP A 19 0.93 21.68 4.94
N GLN A 20 0.66 20.68 4.12
CA GLN A 20 1.49 19.49 3.93
C GLN A 20 2.01 19.32 2.51
N THR A 21 1.36 19.93 1.52
CA THR A 21 1.71 19.83 0.10
C THR A 21 1.35 21.09 -0.67
N ASN A 22 2.12 21.43 -1.70
CA ASN A 22 1.84 22.54 -2.61
C ASN A 22 0.89 22.15 -3.76
N ILE A 23 0.44 20.90 -3.85
CA ILE A 23 -0.35 20.40 -4.99
C ILE A 23 -1.63 21.22 -5.17
N ILE A 24 -2.37 21.49 -4.08
CA ILE A 24 -3.66 22.19 -4.14
C ILE A 24 -3.47 23.63 -4.63
N SER A 25 -2.54 24.37 -4.02
CA SER A 25 -2.26 25.77 -4.38
C SER A 25 -1.72 25.89 -5.80
N GLU A 26 -0.84 25.01 -6.23
CA GLU A 26 -0.30 24.97 -7.59
C GLU A 26 -1.38 24.66 -8.63
N LEU A 27 -2.28 23.67 -8.37
CA LEU A 27 -3.38 23.36 -9.27
C LEU A 27 -4.35 24.55 -9.41
N ARG A 28 -4.70 25.20 -8.29
CA ARG A 28 -5.55 26.40 -8.31
C ARG A 28 -4.89 27.55 -9.05
N SER A 29 -3.58 27.74 -8.94
CA SER A 29 -2.83 28.75 -9.69
C SER A 29 -2.88 28.56 -11.20
N LYS A 30 -3.11 27.31 -11.63
CA LYS A 30 -3.30 26.91 -13.03
C LYS A 30 -4.77 26.91 -13.48
N GLU A 31 -5.66 27.53 -12.69
CA GLU A 31 -7.09 27.68 -12.96
C GLU A 31 -7.90 26.37 -12.94
N TYR A 32 -7.39 25.28 -12.30
CA TYR A 32 -8.17 24.08 -12.03
C TYR A 32 -9.11 24.27 -10.84
N GLU A 33 -10.31 23.69 -10.90
CA GLU A 33 -11.17 23.58 -9.74
C GLU A 33 -10.70 22.44 -8.86
N VAL A 34 -10.34 22.72 -7.61
CA VAL A 34 -9.76 21.72 -6.71
C VAL A 34 -10.61 21.57 -5.46
N MET A 35 -11.13 20.39 -5.25
CA MET A 35 -11.72 19.95 -3.98
C MET A 35 -10.74 19.09 -3.20
N GLN A 36 -10.66 19.28 -1.88
CA GLN A 36 -9.81 18.50 -1.01
C GLN A 36 -10.66 17.79 0.03
N GLN A 37 -10.34 16.53 0.34
CA GLN A 37 -11.02 15.75 1.36
C GLN A 37 -10.05 14.84 2.12
N THR A 38 -10.16 14.86 3.46
CA THR A 38 -9.40 14.01 4.38
C THR A 38 -10.22 12.85 4.93
N GLU A 39 -11.54 13.07 5.05
CA GLU A 39 -12.45 12.08 5.61
C GLU A 39 -12.68 10.90 4.66
N LYS A 40 -13.11 9.77 5.25
CA LYS A 40 -13.43 8.57 4.49
C LYS A 40 -14.49 8.84 3.44
N ILE A 41 -14.22 8.44 2.21
CA ILE A 41 -15.12 8.63 1.08
C ILE A 41 -15.84 7.32 0.72
N GLU A 42 -17.13 7.39 0.52
CA GLU A 42 -17.97 6.24 0.15
C GLU A 42 -18.41 6.28 -1.33
N VAL A 43 -18.35 7.45 -1.97
CA VAL A 43 -18.66 7.66 -3.38
C VAL A 43 -17.84 8.81 -3.93
N ILE A 44 -17.30 8.66 -5.12
CA ILE A 44 -16.67 9.76 -5.88
C ILE A 44 -17.61 10.16 -7.01
N SER A 45 -17.98 11.45 -7.04
CA SER A 45 -18.90 12.01 -8.04
C SER A 45 -18.27 12.03 -9.45
N ASP A 46 -19.10 11.86 -10.47
CA ASP A 46 -18.70 11.93 -11.88
C ASP A 46 -18.26 13.34 -12.35
N GLN A 47 -18.35 14.35 -11.47
CA GLN A 47 -17.89 15.71 -11.80
C GLN A 47 -16.37 15.86 -11.87
N PHE A 48 -15.62 14.91 -11.32
CA PHE A 48 -14.16 14.97 -11.29
C PHE A 48 -13.56 14.40 -12.57
N ASP A 49 -12.56 15.11 -13.12
CA ASP A 49 -11.76 14.66 -14.24
C ASP A 49 -10.54 13.85 -13.81
N LEU A 50 -10.10 14.05 -12.56
CA LEU A 50 -8.94 13.40 -11.96
C LEU A 50 -9.13 13.30 -10.44
N VAL A 51 -8.71 12.18 -9.88
CA VAL A 51 -8.60 12.00 -8.43
C VAL A 51 -7.13 11.74 -8.08
N LEU A 52 -6.57 12.58 -7.22
CA LEU A 52 -5.21 12.44 -6.69
C LEU A 52 -5.27 12.07 -5.22
N SER A 53 -4.69 10.94 -4.87
CA SER A 53 -4.50 10.52 -3.48
C SER A 53 -3.06 10.80 -3.08
N PHE A 54 -2.87 11.55 -1.98
CA PHE A 54 -1.55 11.83 -1.42
C PHE A 54 -1.62 11.92 0.10
N GLY A 55 -1.04 10.95 0.78
CA GLY A 55 -1.13 10.86 2.24
C GLY A 55 -2.53 10.57 2.78
N TYR A 56 -3.41 10.00 1.97
CA TYR A 56 -4.77 9.61 2.37
C TYR A 56 -4.74 8.37 3.26
N ARG A 57 -5.39 8.46 4.42
CA ARG A 57 -5.30 7.43 5.47
C ARG A 57 -6.38 6.34 5.38
N HIS A 58 -7.31 6.46 4.44
CA HIS A 58 -8.41 5.52 4.28
C HIS A 58 -8.25 4.73 2.98
N LEU A 59 -8.50 3.43 3.04
CA LEU A 59 -8.55 2.61 1.83
C LEU A 59 -9.85 2.89 1.07
N LEU A 60 -9.72 3.10 -0.24
CA LEU A 60 -10.88 3.14 -1.13
C LEU A 60 -11.40 1.72 -1.31
N THR A 61 -12.71 1.55 -1.14
CA THR A 61 -13.33 0.24 -1.37
C THR A 61 -13.34 -0.11 -2.86
N GLU A 62 -13.35 -1.40 -3.18
CA GLU A 62 -13.47 -1.89 -4.56
C GLU A 62 -14.67 -1.27 -5.28
N LYS A 63 -15.79 -1.07 -4.55
CA LYS A 63 -16.99 -0.40 -5.07
C LYS A 63 -16.66 1.04 -5.50
N VAL A 64 -15.98 1.84 -4.66
CA VAL A 64 -15.60 3.21 -4.99
C VAL A 64 -14.70 3.22 -6.21
N ILE A 65 -13.67 2.36 -6.23
CA ILE A 65 -12.72 2.29 -7.34
C ILE A 65 -13.42 1.93 -8.66
N SER A 66 -14.28 0.90 -8.65
CA SER A 66 -14.94 0.40 -9.86
C SER A 66 -16.04 1.31 -10.40
N THR A 67 -16.68 2.11 -9.55
CA THR A 67 -17.74 3.05 -9.97
C THR A 67 -17.22 4.42 -10.36
N THR A 68 -15.98 4.77 -10.01
CA THR A 68 -15.39 6.08 -10.34
C THR A 68 -14.92 6.10 -11.79
N LYS A 69 -15.39 7.07 -12.58
CA LYS A 69 -15.03 7.23 -14.00
C LYS A 69 -13.67 7.90 -14.18
N ALA A 70 -13.35 8.87 -13.32
CA ALA A 70 -12.08 9.56 -13.35
C ALA A 70 -10.92 8.61 -13.00
N PRO A 71 -9.73 8.78 -13.60
CA PRO A 71 -8.55 8.07 -13.12
C PRO A 71 -8.25 8.42 -11.67
N ILE A 72 -8.01 7.40 -10.84
CA ILE A 72 -7.61 7.56 -9.44
C ILE A 72 -6.13 7.23 -9.36
N LEU A 73 -5.30 8.23 -9.08
CA LEU A 73 -3.85 8.10 -8.98
C LEU A 73 -3.39 8.35 -7.55
N ASN A 74 -2.44 7.55 -7.07
CA ASN A 74 -1.79 7.75 -5.79
C ASN A 74 -0.34 8.20 -5.98
N LEU A 75 0.06 9.20 -5.18
CA LEU A 75 1.45 9.61 -5.02
C LEU A 75 2.02 8.86 -3.82
N HIS A 76 2.81 7.82 -4.08
CA HIS A 76 3.39 6.99 -3.05
C HIS A 76 4.88 7.31 -2.85
N LEU A 77 5.29 7.47 -1.59
CA LEU A 77 6.65 7.89 -1.21
C LEU A 77 7.61 6.70 -1.15
N SER A 78 7.53 5.81 -2.15
CA SER A 78 8.48 4.71 -2.34
C SER A 78 8.76 4.46 -3.82
N PHE A 79 9.82 3.69 -4.08
CA PHE A 79 10.14 3.16 -5.41
C PHE A 79 9.48 1.79 -5.58
N LEU A 80 8.18 1.77 -5.96
CA LEU A 80 7.41 0.53 -6.13
C LEU A 80 8.11 -0.44 -7.11
N PRO A 81 8.06 -1.75 -6.84
CA PRO A 81 7.19 -2.46 -5.91
C PRO A 81 7.70 -2.54 -4.47
N TRP A 82 8.79 -1.85 -4.12
CA TRP A 82 9.34 -1.86 -2.78
C TRP A 82 8.55 -0.95 -1.84
N ASN A 83 8.41 -1.38 -0.58
CA ASN A 83 7.84 -0.60 0.52
C ASN A 83 6.41 -0.12 0.25
N ARG A 84 5.55 -1.02 -0.22
CA ARG A 84 4.11 -0.80 -0.23
C ARG A 84 3.58 -0.64 1.19
N GLY A 85 2.50 0.09 1.35
CA GLY A 85 1.83 0.28 2.64
C GLY A 85 2.40 1.43 3.46
N ALA A 86 2.60 1.22 4.76
CA ALA A 86 2.89 2.28 5.72
C ALA A 86 4.39 2.55 5.89
N HIS A 87 4.73 3.79 6.21
CA HIS A 87 6.07 4.22 6.59
C HIS A 87 7.18 3.85 5.59
N PRO A 88 6.98 4.01 4.28
CA PRO A 88 7.90 3.50 3.25
C PRO A 88 9.33 4.02 3.40
N ILE A 89 9.52 5.25 3.90
CA ILE A 89 10.86 5.81 4.11
C ILE A 89 11.65 5.05 5.20
N PHE A 90 10.99 4.63 6.29
CA PHE A 90 11.62 3.82 7.32
C PHE A 90 12.10 2.48 6.72
N TRP A 91 11.20 1.81 6.02
CA TRP A 91 11.45 0.49 5.47
C TRP A 91 12.49 0.49 4.35
N ALA A 92 12.58 1.57 3.57
CA ALA A 92 13.62 1.69 2.54
C ALA A 92 15.03 1.58 3.13
N PHE A 93 15.27 2.18 4.30
CA PHE A 93 16.56 2.08 4.99
C PHE A 93 16.70 0.79 5.79
N TRP A 94 15.61 0.34 6.41
CA TRP A 94 15.64 -0.89 7.21
C TRP A 94 15.87 -2.14 6.35
N ASP A 95 15.18 -2.26 5.23
CA ASP A 95 15.28 -3.41 4.30
C ASP A 95 16.40 -3.21 3.26
N ASN A 96 17.07 -2.06 3.27
CA ASN A 96 18.07 -1.68 2.27
C ASN A 96 17.52 -1.83 0.84
N THR A 97 16.32 -1.28 0.60
CA THR A 97 15.63 -1.29 -0.69
C THR A 97 15.71 0.07 -1.38
N PRO A 98 15.46 0.16 -2.70
CA PRO A 98 15.42 1.43 -3.41
C PRO A 98 14.45 2.43 -2.81
N SER A 99 14.91 3.68 -2.64
CA SER A 99 14.09 4.82 -2.22
C SER A 99 13.63 5.63 -3.43
N GLY A 100 12.47 6.24 -3.35
CA GLY A 100 11.96 7.08 -4.43
C GLY A 100 10.50 7.46 -4.26
N VAL A 101 9.92 7.91 -5.36
CA VAL A 101 8.50 8.28 -5.43
C VAL A 101 7.87 7.64 -6.65
N THR A 102 6.61 7.25 -6.52
CA THR A 102 5.84 6.60 -7.57
C THR A 102 4.45 7.22 -7.68
N ILE A 103 4.05 7.57 -8.89
CA ILE A 103 2.66 7.84 -9.23
C ILE A 103 2.10 6.57 -9.86
N HIS A 104 1.07 5.99 -9.26
CA HIS A 104 0.46 4.75 -9.73
C HIS A 104 -1.06 4.83 -9.68
N LYS A 105 -1.73 3.98 -10.45
CA LYS A 105 -3.19 3.82 -10.38
C LYS A 105 -3.57 3.13 -9.08
N ILE A 106 -4.64 3.57 -8.45
CA ILE A 106 -5.23 2.83 -7.31
C ILE A 106 -6.01 1.63 -7.84
N ASP A 107 -5.74 0.47 -7.24
CA ASP A 107 -6.49 -0.78 -7.39
C ASP A 107 -6.97 -1.27 -6.00
N PRO A 108 -7.70 -2.38 -5.90
CA PRO A 108 -8.17 -2.90 -4.61
C PRO A 108 -7.07 -3.32 -3.63
N GLY A 109 -5.84 -3.55 -4.11
CA GLY A 109 -4.69 -3.86 -3.26
C GLY A 109 -4.05 -2.62 -2.64
N VAL A 110 -3.14 -2.83 -1.67
CA VAL A 110 -2.38 -1.73 -1.07
C VAL A 110 -1.14 -1.47 -1.93
N ASP A 111 -1.13 -0.33 -2.62
CA ASP A 111 -0.06 0.15 -3.51
C ASP A 111 0.39 -0.88 -4.57
N THR A 112 -0.54 -1.74 -5.02
CA THR A 112 -0.30 -2.80 -6.00
C THR A 112 -0.60 -2.39 -7.44
N GLY A 113 -1.30 -1.30 -7.64
CA GLY A 113 -1.72 -0.83 -8.94
C GLY A 113 -0.57 -0.50 -9.90
N PRO A 114 -0.85 -0.48 -11.20
CA PRO A 114 0.18 -0.25 -12.21
C PRO A 114 0.78 1.15 -12.11
N ILE A 115 2.10 1.22 -12.37
CA ILE A 115 2.92 2.43 -12.28
C ILE A 115 2.65 3.32 -13.48
N LEU A 116 2.53 4.61 -13.22
CA LEU A 116 2.45 5.65 -14.26
C LEU A 116 3.78 6.36 -14.43
N PHE A 117 4.33 6.93 -13.36
CA PHE A 117 5.63 7.59 -13.33
C PHE A 117 6.37 7.22 -12.06
N GLN A 118 7.70 7.20 -12.13
CA GLN A 118 8.51 6.82 -11.01
C GLN A 118 9.85 7.56 -11.04
N ARG A 119 10.38 7.91 -9.85
CA ARG A 119 11.68 8.54 -9.70
C ARG A 119 12.45 7.92 -8.56
N TYR A 120 13.64 7.45 -8.85
CA TYR A 120 14.61 7.01 -7.85
C TYR A 120 15.22 8.22 -7.13
N ILE A 121 15.41 8.11 -5.81
CA ILE A 121 16.01 9.15 -4.99
C ILE A 121 17.04 8.53 -4.06
N GLU A 122 18.24 9.07 -4.09
CA GLU A 122 19.33 8.64 -3.26
C GLU A 122 19.44 9.52 -2.01
N PHE A 123 19.72 8.91 -0.86
CA PHE A 123 19.88 9.58 0.42
C PHE A 123 21.20 9.19 1.09
N ASP A 124 21.85 10.15 1.74
CA ASP A 124 22.95 9.85 2.67
C ASP A 124 22.38 9.72 4.10
N SER A 125 22.17 8.48 4.55
CA SER A 125 21.59 8.17 5.87
C SER A 125 22.39 8.74 7.05
N ARG A 126 23.66 9.12 6.84
CA ARG A 126 24.52 9.70 7.90
C ARG A 126 24.16 11.14 8.23
N VAL A 127 23.59 11.87 7.27
CA VAL A 127 23.21 13.29 7.43
C VAL A 127 21.72 13.51 7.49
N GLU A 128 20.92 12.59 6.96
CA GLU A 128 19.47 12.71 6.94
C GLU A 128 18.83 12.23 8.25
N THR A 129 17.73 12.89 8.62
CA THR A 129 16.71 12.32 9.50
C THR A 129 15.58 11.72 8.66
N PHE A 130 14.74 10.87 9.25
CA PHE A 130 13.54 10.37 8.55
C PHE A 130 12.63 11.52 8.09
N LYS A 131 12.55 12.60 8.89
CA LYS A 131 11.76 13.79 8.56
C LYS A 131 12.31 14.51 7.34
N THR A 132 13.62 14.80 7.30
CA THR A 132 14.22 15.50 6.16
C THR A 132 14.16 14.67 4.89
N ALA A 133 14.31 13.36 5.00
CA ALA A 133 14.14 12.45 3.88
C ALA A 133 12.67 12.41 3.39
N HIS A 134 11.70 12.39 4.31
CA HIS A 134 10.27 12.48 3.96
C HIS A 134 9.94 13.78 3.23
N GLU A 135 10.42 14.93 3.73
CA GLU A 135 10.21 16.23 3.08
C GLU A 135 10.80 16.28 1.66
N LYS A 136 11.96 15.65 1.44
CA LYS A 136 12.56 15.52 0.11
C LYS A 136 11.72 14.63 -0.82
N LEU A 137 11.15 13.53 -0.28
CA LEU A 137 10.25 12.67 -1.05
C LEU A 137 8.95 13.39 -1.43
N VAL A 138 8.34 14.14 -0.49
CA VAL A 138 7.15 14.96 -0.78
C VAL A 138 7.43 15.94 -1.92
N LYS A 139 8.49 16.73 -1.84
CA LYS A 139 8.89 17.67 -2.89
C LYS A 139 9.16 16.97 -4.23
N SER A 140 9.76 15.79 -4.19
CA SER A 140 10.03 15.03 -5.41
C SER A 140 8.75 14.45 -6.03
N ALA A 141 7.78 14.02 -5.21
CA ALA A 141 6.48 13.57 -5.69
C ALA A 141 5.68 14.71 -6.35
N GLU A 142 5.70 15.89 -5.73
CA GLU A 142 5.12 17.12 -6.30
C GLU A 142 5.77 17.46 -7.65
N ALA A 143 7.10 17.49 -7.70
CA ALA A 143 7.82 17.76 -8.93
C ALA A 143 7.50 16.72 -10.02
N LEU A 144 7.49 15.43 -9.68
CA LEU A 144 7.16 14.36 -10.61
C LEU A 144 5.74 14.50 -11.15
N LEU A 145 4.78 14.90 -10.30
CA LEU A 145 3.40 15.17 -10.71
C LEU A 145 3.36 16.32 -11.72
N PHE A 146 3.95 17.48 -11.40
CA PHE A 146 3.83 18.68 -12.22
C PHE A 146 4.64 18.61 -13.53
N GLU A 147 5.75 17.92 -13.55
CA GLU A 147 6.49 17.63 -14.79
C GLU A 147 5.67 16.80 -15.79
N ASN A 148 4.75 15.98 -15.30
CA ASN A 148 3.93 15.09 -16.13
C ASN A 148 2.45 15.48 -16.13
N PHE A 149 2.07 16.61 -15.53
CA PHE A 149 0.67 16.94 -15.26
C PHE A 149 -0.17 17.07 -16.52
N GLU A 150 0.35 17.71 -17.58
CA GLU A 150 -0.36 17.83 -18.86
C GLU A 150 -0.69 16.47 -19.48
N ARG A 151 0.23 15.50 -19.37
CA ARG A 151 0.00 14.13 -19.83
C ARG A 151 -1.05 13.44 -18.97
N ILE A 152 -1.00 13.64 -17.66
CA ILE A 152 -1.95 13.04 -16.71
C ILE A 152 -3.36 13.57 -16.97
N ILE A 153 -3.54 14.89 -17.04
CA ILE A 153 -4.86 15.51 -17.15
C ILE A 153 -5.50 15.29 -18.53
N ASN A 154 -4.69 15.08 -19.56
CA ASN A 154 -5.17 14.73 -20.89
C ASN A 154 -5.24 13.22 -21.15
N GLN A 155 -4.90 12.40 -20.14
CA GLN A 155 -4.84 10.94 -20.20
C GLN A 155 -3.94 10.42 -21.34
N ASP A 156 -2.84 11.13 -21.62
CA ASP A 156 -1.83 10.77 -22.61
C ASP A 156 -0.69 10.01 -21.93
N PHE A 157 -0.98 8.79 -21.47
CA PHE A 157 -0.03 7.96 -20.78
C PHE A 157 -0.36 6.47 -20.90
N GLU A 158 0.64 5.64 -20.60
CA GLU A 158 0.50 4.19 -20.47
C GLU A 158 0.92 3.73 -19.09
N PHE A 159 0.19 2.79 -18.55
CA PHE A 159 0.51 2.15 -17.28
C PHE A 159 1.48 0.97 -17.46
N GLN A 160 2.41 0.84 -16.54
CA GLN A 160 3.34 -0.28 -16.47
C GLN A 160 3.02 -1.15 -15.25
N THR A 161 2.81 -2.44 -15.47
CA THR A 161 2.60 -3.40 -14.38
C THR A 161 3.84 -3.46 -13.49
N GLN A 162 3.65 -3.44 -12.18
CA GLN A 162 4.72 -3.65 -11.22
C GLN A 162 5.37 -5.02 -11.44
N ARG A 163 6.69 -5.09 -11.45
CA ARG A 163 7.45 -6.33 -11.67
C ARG A 163 8.20 -6.72 -10.41
N GLY A 164 8.26 -8.03 -10.14
CA GLY A 164 8.92 -8.58 -8.95
C GLY A 164 8.03 -8.67 -7.73
N LYS A 165 8.53 -9.33 -6.66
CA LYS A 165 7.77 -9.57 -5.43
C LYS A 165 7.51 -8.26 -4.66
N GLY A 166 8.51 -7.37 -4.61
CA GLY A 166 8.46 -6.16 -3.78
C GLY A 166 8.40 -6.47 -2.29
N THR A 167 8.15 -5.42 -1.48
CA THR A 167 7.91 -5.55 -0.04
C THR A 167 6.62 -4.83 0.35
N TYR A 168 6.04 -5.22 1.48
CA TYR A 168 4.83 -4.61 2.06
C TYR A 168 5.00 -4.52 3.56
N HIS A 169 4.58 -3.40 4.14
CA HIS A 169 4.58 -3.17 5.58
C HIS A 169 3.29 -2.49 6.02
N SER A 170 2.73 -3.01 7.10
CA SER A 170 1.55 -2.44 7.74
C SER A 170 1.93 -1.32 8.73
N LEU A 171 0.93 -0.60 9.23
CA LEU A 171 1.14 0.40 10.30
C LEU A 171 1.70 -0.22 11.58
N MET A 172 1.38 -1.50 11.84
CA MET A 172 1.75 -2.20 13.07
C MET A 172 3.19 -2.74 13.05
N ASP A 173 3.83 -2.76 11.88
CA ASP A 173 5.18 -3.31 11.73
C ASP A 173 6.27 -2.36 12.23
N LEU A 174 5.96 -1.05 12.35
CA LEU A 174 6.93 -0.07 12.85
C LEU A 174 7.36 -0.43 14.29
N PRO A 175 8.67 -0.45 14.60
CA PRO A 175 9.15 -0.78 15.94
C PRO A 175 8.51 0.09 17.02
N GLN A 176 8.04 -0.52 18.11
CA GLN A 176 7.41 0.22 19.21
C GLN A 176 8.40 1.18 19.91
N ASP A 177 9.68 0.84 19.89
CA ASP A 177 10.77 1.63 20.44
C ASP A 177 11.42 2.58 19.41
N PHE A 178 10.80 2.78 18.24
CA PHE A 178 11.26 3.76 17.25
C PHE A 178 11.35 5.16 17.86
N SER A 179 12.54 5.78 17.79
CA SER A 179 12.83 7.07 18.44
C SER A 179 12.11 8.27 17.81
N GLY A 180 11.41 8.07 16.69
CA GLY A 180 10.64 9.09 16.01
C GLY A 180 11.30 9.67 14.77
N TRP A 181 10.54 10.49 14.07
CA TRP A 181 10.89 10.96 12.72
C TRP A 181 12.05 11.96 12.67
N ASP A 182 12.36 12.64 13.77
CA ASP A 182 13.51 13.55 13.88
C ASP A 182 14.84 12.82 14.15
N ALA A 183 14.80 11.49 14.34
CA ALA A 183 16.00 10.68 14.53
C ALA A 183 16.85 10.63 13.24
N ASN A 184 18.19 10.67 13.42
CA ASN A 184 19.12 10.45 12.32
C ASN A 184 19.00 8.99 11.85
N ILE A 185 18.89 8.79 10.55
CA ILE A 185 18.59 7.48 9.95
C ILE A 185 19.64 6.44 10.30
N ALA A 186 20.93 6.71 10.03
CA ALA A 186 21.99 5.74 10.26
C ALA A 186 22.12 5.34 11.74
N THR A 187 21.97 6.32 12.63
CA THR A 187 22.05 6.09 14.08
C THR A 187 20.88 5.24 14.56
N GLU A 188 19.68 5.54 14.11
CA GLU A 188 18.46 4.84 14.54
C GLU A 188 18.40 3.41 13.99
N ILE A 189 18.70 3.22 12.71
CA ILE A 189 18.76 1.87 12.11
C ILE A 189 19.76 1.00 12.88
N LYS A 190 20.97 1.52 13.15
CA LYS A 190 21.99 0.79 13.92
C LYS A 190 21.50 0.46 15.35
N ARG A 191 20.83 1.39 16.03
CA ARG A 191 20.26 1.17 17.38
C ARG A 191 19.22 0.02 17.35
N LEU A 192 18.30 0.07 16.41
CA LEU A 192 17.24 -0.95 16.27
C LEU A 192 17.81 -2.32 15.86
N GLU A 193 18.86 -2.37 15.05
CA GLU A 193 19.53 -3.63 14.73
C GLU A 193 20.15 -4.28 15.97
N THR A 194 20.69 -3.49 16.90
CA THR A 194 21.30 -3.99 18.15
C THR A 194 20.25 -4.36 19.20
N SER A 195 19.03 -3.83 19.13
CA SER A 195 17.93 -4.18 20.05
C SER A 195 17.28 -5.55 19.79
N GLY A 196 17.67 -6.23 18.71
CA GLY A 196 17.10 -7.54 18.34
C GLY A 196 15.80 -7.45 17.53
N PHE A 197 15.34 -6.26 17.18
CA PHE A 197 14.10 -6.07 16.40
C PHE A 197 14.11 -6.87 15.09
N LYS A 198 15.24 -6.89 14.39
CA LYS A 198 15.38 -7.61 13.11
C LYS A 198 15.16 -9.12 13.23
N SER A 199 15.59 -9.71 14.34
CA SER A 199 15.36 -11.14 14.63
C SER A 199 13.89 -11.43 14.88
N ASN A 200 13.21 -10.59 15.65
CA ASN A 200 11.80 -10.73 15.95
C ASN A 200 10.94 -10.52 14.70
N GLN A 201 11.24 -9.52 13.88
CA GLN A 201 10.52 -9.26 12.62
C GLN A 201 10.65 -10.43 11.64
N ARG A 202 11.83 -11.04 11.54
CA ARG A 202 12.02 -12.24 10.71
C ARG A 202 11.13 -13.40 11.15
N ILE A 203 11.01 -13.60 12.46
CA ILE A 203 10.15 -14.65 13.01
C ILE A 203 8.67 -14.36 12.70
N LEU A 204 8.22 -13.11 12.90
CA LEU A 204 6.86 -12.69 12.60
C LEU A 204 6.53 -12.88 11.10
N ASN A 205 7.42 -12.42 10.22
CA ASN A 205 7.24 -12.60 8.77
C ASN A 205 7.15 -14.08 8.36
N LEU A 206 7.91 -14.96 9.00
CA LEU A 206 7.80 -16.41 8.78
C LEU A 206 6.47 -16.97 9.27
N ILE A 207 5.97 -16.48 10.40
CA ILE A 207 4.64 -16.87 10.93
C ILE A 207 3.55 -16.44 9.94
N ASP A 208 3.59 -15.21 9.44
CA ASP A 208 2.63 -14.69 8.46
C ASP A 208 2.67 -15.49 7.13
N GLU A 209 3.88 -15.88 6.69
CA GLU A 209 4.05 -16.73 5.50
C GLU A 209 3.46 -18.14 5.71
N ILE A 210 3.65 -18.71 6.90
CA ILE A 210 3.05 -19.99 7.29
C ILE A 210 1.52 -19.87 7.33
N GLU A 211 0.97 -18.80 7.93
CA GLU A 211 -0.46 -18.55 8.02
C GLU A 211 -1.09 -18.39 6.64
N SER A 212 -0.48 -17.55 5.78
CA SER A 212 -0.93 -17.36 4.40
C SER A 212 -0.90 -18.66 3.58
N THR A 213 0.14 -19.47 3.77
CA THR A 213 0.26 -20.76 3.09
C THR A 213 -0.78 -21.76 3.59
N ARG A 214 -1.02 -21.82 4.91
CA ARG A 214 -2.07 -22.64 5.51
C ARG A 214 -3.45 -22.22 5.04
N SER A 215 -3.74 -20.93 5.02
CA SER A 215 -5.03 -20.39 4.57
C SER A 215 -5.33 -20.80 3.12
N ARG A 216 -4.35 -20.65 2.22
CA ARG A 216 -4.50 -21.10 0.82
C ARG A 216 -4.70 -22.61 0.70
N ASN A 217 -4.00 -23.40 1.53
CA ASN A 217 -4.14 -24.85 1.54
C ASN A 217 -5.53 -25.27 2.03
N ASN A 218 -6.06 -24.61 3.08
CA ASN A 218 -7.41 -24.86 3.57
C ASN A 218 -8.48 -24.59 2.50
N VAL A 219 -8.34 -23.53 1.68
CA VAL A 219 -9.26 -23.27 0.56
C VAL A 219 -9.21 -24.39 -0.46
N ASN A 220 -8.02 -24.91 -0.79
CA ASN A 220 -7.86 -26.02 -1.71
C ASN A 220 -8.49 -27.31 -1.15
N TRP A 221 -8.30 -27.61 0.12
CA TRP A 221 -8.94 -28.73 0.80
C TRP A 221 -10.46 -28.62 0.80
N MET A 222 -11.01 -27.43 1.10
CA MET A 222 -12.45 -27.21 1.06
C MET A 222 -13.02 -27.39 -0.35
N ASN A 223 -12.31 -26.97 -1.38
CA ASN A 223 -12.72 -27.19 -2.76
C ASN A 223 -12.68 -28.68 -3.14
N LEU A 224 -11.64 -29.41 -2.72
CA LEU A 224 -11.57 -30.85 -2.92
C LEU A 224 -12.72 -31.57 -2.23
N LEU A 225 -13.03 -31.22 -0.97
CA LEU A 225 -14.16 -31.79 -0.24
C LEU A 225 -15.52 -31.51 -0.93
N ARG A 226 -15.68 -30.31 -1.52
CA ARG A 226 -16.88 -30.00 -2.31
C ARG A 226 -17.05 -30.92 -3.52
N VAL A 227 -15.94 -31.17 -4.25
CA VAL A 227 -15.95 -32.10 -5.39
C VAL A 227 -16.29 -33.50 -4.92
N VAL A 228 -15.65 -34.00 -3.84
CA VAL A 228 -15.93 -35.33 -3.29
C VAL A 228 -17.37 -35.45 -2.79
N ALA A 229 -17.93 -34.40 -2.17
CA ALA A 229 -19.33 -34.40 -1.72
C ALA A 229 -20.33 -34.55 -2.88
N VAL A 230 -20.01 -34.02 -4.05
CA VAL A 230 -20.86 -34.12 -5.25
C VAL A 230 -20.66 -35.44 -5.99
N GLU A 231 -19.42 -35.82 -6.21
CA GLU A 231 -19.05 -36.97 -7.07
C GLU A 231 -19.08 -38.33 -6.33
N ALA A 232 -18.90 -38.33 -5.00
CA ALA A 232 -18.81 -39.55 -4.20
C ALA A 232 -19.31 -39.32 -2.74
N PRO A 233 -20.62 -39.06 -2.52
CA PRO A 233 -21.16 -38.68 -1.23
C PRO A 233 -20.93 -39.67 -0.11
N ASP A 234 -20.94 -40.97 -0.40
CA ASP A 234 -20.65 -42.01 0.61
C ASP A 234 -19.20 -41.95 1.11
N LYS A 235 -18.25 -41.69 0.20
CA LYS A 235 -16.85 -41.48 0.56
C LYS A 235 -16.60 -40.16 1.28
N PHE A 236 -17.37 -39.15 0.98
CA PHE A 236 -17.30 -37.87 1.67
C PHE A 236 -17.58 -38.02 3.19
N VAL A 237 -18.63 -38.78 3.55
CA VAL A 237 -18.98 -39.06 4.95
C VAL A 237 -17.83 -39.81 5.66
N GLU A 238 -17.27 -40.84 5.01
CA GLU A 238 -16.14 -41.61 5.56
C GLU A 238 -14.89 -40.72 5.78
N ILE A 239 -14.55 -39.87 4.83
CA ILE A 239 -13.37 -38.99 4.89
C ILE A 239 -13.56 -37.93 5.99
N THR A 240 -14.71 -37.29 6.06
CA THR A 240 -14.98 -36.26 7.05
C THR A 240 -15.06 -36.81 8.48
N SER A 241 -15.52 -38.04 8.66
CA SER A 241 -15.46 -38.74 9.96
C SER A 241 -14.02 -38.92 10.41
N LYS A 242 -13.13 -39.41 9.54
CA LYS A 242 -11.71 -39.61 9.85
C LYS A 242 -10.97 -38.31 10.16
N ILE A 243 -11.32 -37.19 9.44
CA ILE A 243 -10.77 -35.88 9.70
C ILE A 243 -11.17 -35.43 11.12
N ASN A 244 -12.45 -35.57 11.49
CA ASN A 244 -12.94 -35.18 12.79
C ASN A 244 -12.30 -35.98 13.94
N GLU A 245 -12.12 -37.28 13.76
CA GLU A 245 -11.40 -38.13 14.73
C GLU A 245 -9.96 -37.64 14.95
N SER A 246 -9.25 -37.27 13.89
CA SER A 246 -7.89 -36.72 13.97
C SER A 246 -7.84 -35.35 14.63
N ASP A 247 -8.80 -34.48 14.38
CA ASP A 247 -8.89 -33.16 15.01
C ASP A 247 -9.19 -33.26 16.51
N GLU A 248 -10.00 -34.22 16.95
CA GLU A 248 -10.23 -34.52 18.37
C GLU A 248 -8.96 -35.02 19.05
N GLU A 249 -8.18 -35.89 18.39
CA GLU A 249 -6.89 -36.38 18.91
C GLU A 249 -5.88 -35.24 19.04
N ILE A 250 -5.74 -34.38 18.03
CA ILE A 250 -4.88 -33.18 18.06
C ILE A 250 -5.30 -32.24 19.19
N SER A 251 -6.59 -31.96 19.34
CA SER A 251 -7.13 -31.14 20.42
C SER A 251 -6.80 -31.71 21.81
N SER A 252 -6.87 -33.02 21.96
CA SER A 252 -6.48 -33.71 23.20
C SER A 252 -4.98 -33.56 23.51
N LEU A 253 -4.13 -33.64 22.46
CA LEU A 253 -2.69 -33.46 22.61
C LEU A 253 -2.33 -32.01 23.02
N PHE A 254 -2.98 -31.01 22.41
CA PHE A 254 -2.80 -29.61 22.81
C PHE A 254 -3.23 -29.34 24.24
N LYS A 255 -4.33 -29.96 24.69
CA LYS A 255 -4.77 -29.86 26.08
C LYS A 255 -3.70 -30.42 27.06
N LYS A 256 -3.11 -31.59 26.76
CA LYS A 256 -2.02 -32.16 27.56
C LYS A 256 -0.78 -31.26 27.60
N LEU A 257 -0.46 -30.55 26.49
CA LEU A 257 0.65 -29.59 26.45
C LEU A 257 0.38 -28.34 27.31
N SER A 258 -0.88 -27.93 27.45
CA SER A 258 -1.24 -26.76 28.27
C SER A 258 -1.38 -27.05 29.76
N GLU A 259 -1.45 -28.33 30.16
CA GLU A 259 -1.59 -28.79 31.53
C GLU A 259 -0.24 -29.24 32.18
N GLY A 260 0.85 -29.25 31.39
CA GLY A 260 2.22 -29.60 31.83
C GLY A 260 3.11 -28.38 31.94
#